data_2b5770b4c32e15503ba0c235a23fec53
#
_entry.id   2b5770b4c32e15503ba0c235a23fec53
#
_cell.length_a   1.000
_cell.length_b   1.000
_cell.length_c   1.000
_cell.angle_alpha   90.00
_cell.angle_beta   90.00
_cell.angle_gamma   90.00
#
_symmetry.space_group_name_H-M   'P 1'
#
loop_
_entity.id
_entity.type
_entity.pdbx_description
1 polymer ?
#
loop_
_entity_poly.entity_id
_entity_poly.type
_entity_poly.pdbx_seq_one_letter_code
_entity_poly.pdbx_strand_id
1 'polypeptide(L)'
;AAAKGIKSRMLLYAASPLFNGNSEYYSDFKNKDGEQLISLQYDKEKWKKALDAAEDAINEAHAAGHDLYTHLQAPVGISDAEKGYFNHRWSLVTMPSAGNTDIIWAYTGSRMNIQQMIAPRGLSQGSTTVPYGGLAPSMQMVETYLTKNGLPIDKDPSFQYDRRFGITTDPETGEKTVRLHLNREPRFYADIAYDRATNFELDGRDGIKGGKGYTLYLRMGEINPETNQT
;
A
#
# COMPACT_ATOMS: atom_id res chain seq x y z
N ALA A 1 -17.69 8.53 14.66
CA ALA A 1 -16.35 8.16 14.17
C ALA A 1 -15.98 8.89 12.88
N ALA A 2 -16.72 8.75 11.74
CA ALA A 2 -16.35 9.32 10.43
C ALA A 2 -16.08 10.84 10.45
N ALA A 3 -16.96 11.63 11.04
CA ALA A 3 -16.79 13.09 11.13
C ALA A 3 -15.51 13.48 11.90
N LYS A 4 -15.18 12.78 13.00
CA LYS A 4 -13.94 13.00 13.75
C LYS A 4 -12.70 12.59 12.95
N GLY A 5 -12.78 11.50 12.20
CA GLY A 5 -11.71 11.10 11.28
C GLY A 5 -11.41 12.14 10.20
N ILE A 6 -12.45 12.75 9.61
CA ILE A 6 -12.30 13.85 8.64
C ILE A 6 -11.67 15.08 9.32
N LYS A 7 -12.17 15.46 10.51
CA LYS A 7 -11.62 16.57 11.29
C LYS A 7 -10.14 16.39 11.59
N SER A 8 -9.73 15.20 12.03
CA SER A 8 -8.32 14.85 12.28
C SER A 8 -7.46 15.06 11.03
N ARG A 9 -7.89 14.53 9.88
CA ARG A 9 -7.18 14.72 8.60
C ARG A 9 -7.07 16.19 8.21
N MET A 10 -8.13 16.96 8.33
CA MET A 10 -8.12 18.40 8.00
C MET A 10 -7.13 19.17 8.88
N LEU A 11 -7.09 18.89 10.18
CA LEU A 11 -6.17 19.55 11.11
C LEU A 11 -4.72 19.13 10.87
N LEU A 12 -4.47 17.87 10.51
CA LEU A 12 -3.16 17.40 10.11
C LEU A 12 -2.65 18.14 8.86
N TYR A 13 -3.50 18.32 7.85
CA TYR A 13 -3.14 19.10 6.66
C TYR A 13 -2.86 20.55 7.01
N ALA A 14 -3.70 21.18 7.87
CA ALA A 14 -3.49 22.56 8.31
C ALA A 14 -2.19 22.75 9.11
N ALA A 15 -1.70 21.70 9.76
CA ALA A 15 -0.42 21.69 10.48
C ALA A 15 0.78 21.42 9.58
N SER A 16 0.58 20.83 8.40
CA SER A 16 1.66 20.43 7.50
C SER A 16 2.50 21.61 7.03
N PRO A 17 3.78 21.40 6.66
CA PRO A 17 4.66 22.46 6.16
C PRO A 17 4.10 23.24 4.97
N LEU A 18 3.22 22.60 4.18
CA LEU A 18 2.57 23.28 3.05
C LEU A 18 1.65 24.43 3.51
N PHE A 19 0.89 24.23 4.62
CA PHE A 19 -0.13 25.18 5.07
C PHE A 19 0.23 25.93 6.36
N ASN A 20 1.36 25.62 6.95
CA ASN A 20 1.75 26.18 8.24
C ASN A 20 3.03 27.01 8.12
N GLY A 21 2.87 28.27 7.80
CA GLY A 21 3.97 29.22 7.69
C GLY A 21 4.72 29.19 6.36
N ASN A 22 4.12 28.73 5.29
CA ASN A 22 4.74 28.66 3.97
C ASN A 22 4.57 29.99 3.22
N SER A 23 5.52 30.89 3.42
CA SER A 23 5.55 32.19 2.73
C SER A 23 5.94 32.09 1.25
N GLU A 24 6.66 31.04 0.85
CA GLU A 24 7.06 30.83 -0.54
C GLU A 24 5.83 30.63 -1.45
N TYR A 25 4.85 29.86 -0.99
CA TYR A 25 3.65 29.54 -1.77
C TYR A 25 2.51 30.53 -1.57
N TYR A 26 2.41 31.19 -0.42
CA TYR A 26 1.21 31.92 -0.04
C TYR A 26 1.41 33.42 0.19
N SER A 27 2.59 34.00 -0.07
CA SER A 27 2.83 35.44 0.11
C SER A 27 1.82 36.32 -0.64
N ASP A 28 1.39 35.90 -1.82
CA ASP A 28 0.47 36.62 -2.69
C ASP A 28 -0.98 36.11 -2.61
N PHE A 29 -1.25 35.16 -1.71
CA PHE A 29 -2.57 34.55 -1.59
C PHE A 29 -3.48 35.41 -0.71
N LYS A 30 -4.07 36.44 -1.33
CA LYS A 30 -4.89 37.46 -0.68
C LYS A 30 -6.29 37.52 -1.29
N ASN A 31 -7.26 38.00 -0.51
CA ASN A 31 -8.57 38.36 -1.01
C ASN A 31 -8.52 39.66 -1.84
N LYS A 32 -9.68 40.11 -2.37
CA LYS A 32 -9.77 41.34 -3.14
C LYS A 32 -9.46 42.61 -2.35
N ASP A 33 -9.61 42.55 -1.01
CA ASP A 33 -9.36 43.66 -0.10
C ASP A 33 -7.92 43.67 0.42
N GLY A 34 -7.08 42.75 -0.06
CA GLY A 34 -5.67 42.62 0.31
C GLY A 34 -5.39 41.85 1.56
N GLU A 35 -6.37 41.24 2.21
CA GLU A 35 -6.18 40.42 3.41
C GLU A 35 -5.54 39.10 3.07
N GLN A 36 -4.57 38.67 3.88
CA GLN A 36 -3.90 37.40 3.76
C GLN A 36 -4.83 36.24 4.14
N LEU A 37 -5.08 35.31 3.22
CA LEU A 37 -6.03 34.20 3.43
C LEU A 37 -5.42 33.02 4.22
N ILE A 38 -4.10 32.85 4.14
CA ILE A 38 -3.36 31.82 4.89
C ILE A 38 -2.23 32.51 5.64
N SER A 39 -2.11 32.22 6.95
CA SER A 39 -1.03 32.77 7.78
C SER A 39 0.34 32.38 7.25
N LEU A 40 1.22 33.36 7.10
CA LEU A 40 2.62 33.16 6.70
C LEU A 40 3.52 32.83 7.90
N GLN A 41 2.99 32.82 9.12
CA GLN A 41 3.73 32.49 10.33
C GLN A 41 3.49 31.04 10.73
N TYR A 42 4.58 30.35 11.05
CA TYR A 42 4.51 29.00 11.59
C TYR A 42 3.89 29.00 12.99
N ASP A 43 2.92 28.09 13.20
CA ASP A 43 2.23 27.89 14.47
C ASP A 43 2.32 26.42 14.89
N LYS A 44 3.11 26.12 15.93
CA LYS A 44 3.28 24.75 16.45
C LYS A 44 2.00 24.21 17.10
N GLU A 45 1.10 25.10 17.57
CA GLU A 45 -0.16 24.68 18.19
C GLU A 45 -1.11 23.97 17.20
N LYS A 46 -0.91 24.19 15.91
CA LYS A 46 -1.61 23.41 14.87
C LYS A 46 -1.30 21.91 14.97
N TRP A 47 -0.04 21.54 15.25
CA TRP A 47 0.35 20.15 15.48
C TRP A 47 -0.30 19.54 16.70
N LYS A 48 -0.37 20.33 17.81
CA LYS A 48 -1.08 19.88 19.00
C LYS A 48 -2.57 19.65 18.73
N LYS A 49 -3.23 20.57 18.03
CA LYS A 49 -4.64 20.42 17.63
C LYS A 49 -4.86 19.19 16.74
N ALA A 50 -3.92 18.90 15.85
CA ALA A 50 -3.97 17.71 14.99
C ALA A 50 -3.83 16.42 15.80
N LEU A 51 -2.90 16.40 16.79
CA LEU A 51 -2.72 15.27 17.69
C LEU A 51 -3.99 15.03 18.53
N ASP A 52 -4.47 16.06 19.22
CA ASP A 52 -5.67 15.96 20.07
C ASP A 52 -6.89 15.46 19.27
N ALA A 53 -7.03 15.91 18.02
CA ALA A 53 -8.11 15.46 17.14
C ALA A 53 -7.92 14.02 16.64
N ALA A 54 -6.68 13.57 16.47
CA ALA A 54 -6.39 12.19 16.10
C ALA A 54 -6.71 11.23 17.25
N GLU A 55 -6.31 11.57 18.48
CA GLU A 55 -6.65 10.80 19.69
C GLU A 55 -8.16 10.73 19.92
N ASP A 56 -8.86 11.86 19.76
CA ASP A 56 -10.32 11.92 19.86
C ASP A 56 -11.00 11.04 18.79
N ALA A 57 -10.47 11.03 17.58
CA ALA A 57 -10.99 10.19 16.50
C ALA A 57 -10.78 8.69 16.77
N ILE A 58 -9.63 8.30 17.31
CA ILE A 58 -9.31 6.91 17.69
C ILE A 58 -10.25 6.44 18.81
N ASN A 59 -10.39 7.24 19.87
CA ASN A 59 -11.26 6.91 20.99
C ASN A 59 -12.72 6.73 20.55
N GLU A 60 -13.21 7.62 19.69
CA GLU A 60 -14.55 7.49 19.12
C GLU A 60 -14.69 6.28 18.20
N ALA A 61 -13.67 5.93 17.42
CA ALA A 61 -13.67 4.76 16.57
C ALA A 61 -13.79 3.49 17.42
N HIS A 62 -12.97 3.36 18.46
CA HIS A 62 -13.05 2.22 19.39
C HIS A 62 -14.43 2.14 20.08
N ALA A 63 -14.96 3.28 20.55
CA ALA A 63 -16.29 3.33 21.17
C ALA A 63 -17.41 2.91 20.19
N ALA A 64 -17.20 3.10 18.88
CA ALA A 64 -18.13 2.69 17.83
C ALA A 64 -17.90 1.25 17.33
N GLY A 65 -16.99 0.49 17.93
CA GLY A 65 -16.69 -0.91 17.59
C GLY A 65 -15.69 -1.07 16.44
N HIS A 66 -15.01 0.00 16.03
CA HIS A 66 -13.89 -0.09 15.09
C HIS A 66 -12.60 -0.47 15.82
N ASP A 67 -11.78 -1.28 15.18
CA ASP A 67 -10.45 -1.66 15.66
C ASP A 67 -9.63 -2.15 14.48
N LEU A 68 -8.32 -2.36 14.67
CA LEU A 68 -7.48 -2.96 13.65
C LEU A 68 -8.01 -4.33 13.25
N TYR A 69 -8.13 -4.56 11.96
CA TYR A 69 -8.59 -5.84 11.44
C TYR A 69 -7.48 -6.90 11.55
N THR A 70 -7.62 -7.79 12.53
CA THR A 70 -6.65 -8.86 12.79
C THR A 70 -7.21 -10.24 12.52
N HIS A 71 -8.46 -10.32 12.06
CA HIS A 71 -9.10 -11.59 11.78
C HIS A 71 -8.56 -12.19 10.48
N LEU A 72 -7.72 -13.19 10.63
CA LEU A 72 -7.05 -13.84 9.53
C LEU A 72 -7.59 -15.25 9.33
N GLN A 73 -8.14 -15.51 8.16
CA GLN A 73 -8.26 -16.87 7.63
C GLN A 73 -7.06 -17.12 6.71
N ALA A 74 -5.88 -17.27 7.32
CA ALA A 74 -4.69 -17.57 6.55
C ALA A 74 -4.79 -18.93 5.87
N PRO A 75 -4.32 -19.06 4.64
CA PRO A 75 -4.19 -20.35 3.98
C PRO A 75 -3.34 -21.30 4.80
N VAL A 76 -3.67 -22.58 4.75
CA VAL A 76 -2.89 -23.61 5.44
C VAL A 76 -1.50 -23.73 4.79
N GLY A 77 -0.46 -23.78 5.61
CA GLY A 77 0.91 -24.03 5.13
C GLY A 77 1.75 -22.80 4.81
N ILE A 78 1.26 -21.58 5.07
CA ILE A 78 2.08 -20.37 4.99
C ILE A 78 2.81 -20.10 6.31
N SER A 79 4.00 -19.47 6.22
CA SER A 79 4.80 -19.09 7.38
C SER A 79 4.15 -17.94 8.17
N ASP A 80 4.59 -17.73 9.42
CA ASP A 80 4.08 -16.60 10.23
C ASP A 80 4.43 -15.23 9.63
N ALA A 81 5.56 -15.11 8.94
CA ALA A 81 5.92 -13.90 8.20
C ALA A 81 4.94 -13.65 7.04
N GLU A 82 4.59 -14.68 6.28
CA GLU A 82 3.61 -14.60 5.21
C GLU A 82 2.22 -14.25 5.74
N LYS A 83 1.83 -14.76 6.90
CA LYS A 83 0.55 -14.38 7.54
C LYS A 83 0.47 -12.88 7.80
N GLY A 84 1.57 -12.24 8.19
CA GLY A 84 1.61 -10.81 8.45
C GLY A 84 1.24 -9.98 7.23
N TYR A 85 1.89 -10.19 6.10
CA TYR A 85 1.59 -9.42 4.89
C TYR A 85 0.29 -9.87 4.20
N PHE A 86 -0.09 -11.15 4.32
CA PHE A 86 -1.39 -11.64 3.87
C PHE A 86 -2.53 -10.92 4.61
N ASN A 87 -2.42 -10.81 5.94
CA ASN A 87 -3.42 -10.11 6.75
C ASN A 87 -3.54 -8.63 6.35
N HIS A 88 -2.42 -7.95 6.15
CA HIS A 88 -2.40 -6.57 5.68
C HIS A 88 -3.10 -6.44 4.31
N ARG A 89 -2.75 -7.27 3.35
CA ARG A 89 -3.39 -7.28 2.02
C ARG A 89 -4.89 -7.58 2.11
N TRP A 90 -5.28 -8.54 2.93
CA TRP A 90 -6.66 -8.94 3.11
C TRP A 90 -7.51 -7.82 3.74
N SER A 91 -6.95 -7.06 4.68
CA SER A 91 -7.63 -5.92 5.29
C SER A 91 -7.97 -4.82 4.27
N LEU A 92 -7.16 -4.65 3.25
CA LEU A 92 -7.39 -3.64 2.19
C LEU A 92 -8.53 -4.02 1.24
N VAL A 93 -8.82 -5.31 1.07
CA VAL A 93 -9.82 -5.79 0.11
C VAL A 93 -11.10 -6.32 0.75
N THR A 94 -11.08 -6.59 2.06
CA THR A 94 -12.25 -7.10 2.78
C THR A 94 -13.26 -5.99 3.04
N MET A 95 -14.52 -6.24 2.71
CA MET A 95 -15.61 -5.29 2.90
C MET A 95 -16.01 -5.17 4.38
N PRO A 96 -16.54 -4.00 4.83
CA PRO A 96 -17.09 -3.85 6.19
C PRO A 96 -18.18 -4.88 6.51
N SER A 97 -19.02 -5.23 5.53
CA SER A 97 -20.07 -6.25 5.66
C SER A 97 -19.52 -7.66 5.91
N ALA A 98 -18.25 -7.90 5.61
CA ALA A 98 -17.54 -9.14 5.92
C ALA A 98 -16.73 -9.07 7.24
N GLY A 99 -17.02 -8.08 8.09
CA GLY A 99 -16.44 -7.96 9.43
C GLY A 99 -15.12 -7.17 9.48
N ASN A 100 -14.78 -6.41 8.45
CA ASN A 100 -13.61 -5.54 8.50
C ASN A 100 -13.84 -4.34 9.41
N THR A 101 -13.23 -4.35 10.59
CA THR A 101 -13.34 -3.31 11.62
C THR A 101 -12.42 -2.11 11.39
N ASP A 102 -11.40 -2.21 10.52
CA ASP A 102 -10.51 -1.09 10.18
C ASP A 102 -11.24 0.07 9.48
N ILE A 103 -12.32 -0.25 8.77
CA ILE A 103 -12.97 0.70 7.88
C ILE A 103 -14.00 1.53 8.64
N ILE A 104 -13.68 2.77 8.91
CA ILE A 104 -14.59 3.73 9.55
C ILE A 104 -15.60 4.29 8.54
N TRP A 105 -15.14 4.57 7.32
CA TRP A 105 -15.97 5.07 6.22
C TRP A 105 -15.40 4.65 4.87
N ALA A 106 -16.17 3.86 4.14
CA ALA A 106 -15.78 3.34 2.84
C ALA A 106 -16.56 4.03 1.71
N TYR A 107 -15.92 4.13 0.55
CA TYR A 107 -16.61 4.38 -0.70
C TYR A 107 -17.31 3.10 -1.15
N THR A 108 -18.62 3.15 -1.28
CA THR A 108 -19.47 1.98 -1.61
C THR A 108 -19.74 1.82 -3.11
N GLY A 109 -19.25 2.72 -3.95
CA GLY A 109 -19.39 2.62 -5.40
C GLY A 109 -18.50 1.53 -6.00
N SER A 110 -18.98 0.87 -7.05
CA SER A 110 -18.18 -0.13 -7.78
C SER A 110 -16.98 0.53 -8.47
N ARG A 111 -15.80 0.02 -8.17
CA ARG A 111 -14.51 0.41 -8.79
C ARG A 111 -13.82 -0.78 -9.46
N MET A 112 -14.59 -1.72 -9.98
CA MET A 112 -14.03 -2.93 -10.61
C MET A 112 -12.94 -2.60 -11.64
N ASN A 113 -13.10 -1.54 -12.42
CA ASN A 113 -12.11 -1.13 -13.41
C ASN A 113 -10.75 -0.77 -12.79
N ILE A 114 -10.71 -0.21 -11.58
CA ILE A 114 -9.42 0.11 -10.91
C ILE A 114 -8.70 -1.18 -10.55
N GLN A 115 -9.37 -2.16 -9.96
CA GLN A 115 -8.76 -3.46 -9.63
C GLN A 115 -8.20 -4.14 -10.87
N GLN A 116 -8.93 -4.11 -11.98
CA GLN A 116 -8.47 -4.64 -13.25
C GLN A 116 -7.26 -3.87 -13.81
N MET A 117 -7.21 -2.56 -13.61
CA MET A 117 -6.12 -1.72 -14.08
C MET A 117 -4.82 -1.90 -13.28
N ILE A 118 -4.91 -2.15 -11.98
CA ILE A 118 -3.74 -2.35 -11.11
C ILE A 118 -3.20 -3.76 -11.13
N ALA A 119 -4.02 -4.75 -11.45
CA ALA A 119 -3.58 -6.14 -11.49
C ALA A 119 -2.65 -6.38 -12.69
N PRO A 120 -1.49 -7.04 -12.51
CA PRO A 120 -0.56 -7.35 -13.60
C PRO A 120 -1.22 -8.22 -14.66
N ARG A 121 -0.83 -8.04 -15.91
CA ARG A 121 -1.20 -8.95 -16.99
C ARG A 121 -0.66 -10.35 -16.71
N GLY A 122 -1.30 -11.35 -17.26
CA GLY A 122 -0.89 -12.75 -17.07
C GLY A 122 -1.46 -13.42 -15.82
N LEU A 123 -2.28 -12.73 -15.04
CA LEU A 123 -2.99 -13.31 -13.91
C LEU A 123 -4.30 -14.01 -14.29
N SER A 124 -4.70 -13.96 -15.56
CA SER A 124 -5.93 -14.56 -16.03
C SER A 124 -5.65 -15.69 -17.00
N GLN A 125 -6.11 -16.88 -16.69
CA GLN A 125 -6.14 -17.98 -17.64
C GLN A 125 -7.26 -17.74 -18.66
N GLY A 126 -6.87 -17.46 -19.91
CA GLY A 126 -7.79 -17.50 -21.06
C GLY A 126 -8.70 -16.28 -21.26
N SER A 127 -8.54 -15.20 -20.51
CA SER A 127 -9.25 -13.95 -20.79
C SER A 127 -8.31 -12.88 -21.33
N THR A 128 -8.60 -12.37 -22.52
CA THR A 128 -7.85 -11.26 -23.13
C THR A 128 -8.27 -9.89 -22.58
N THR A 129 -9.25 -9.83 -21.71
CA THR A 129 -9.91 -8.59 -21.30
C THR A 129 -9.53 -8.10 -19.92
N VAL A 130 -8.98 -8.94 -19.06
CA VAL A 130 -8.61 -8.59 -17.68
C VAL A 130 -7.56 -9.55 -17.15
N PRO A 131 -6.60 -9.08 -16.34
CA PRO A 131 -6.33 -7.70 -15.90
C PRO A 131 -5.57 -6.88 -16.94
N TYR A 132 -5.65 -5.54 -16.83
CA TYR A 132 -5.08 -4.64 -17.84
C TYR A 132 -3.61 -4.27 -17.60
N GLY A 133 -3.13 -4.28 -16.36
CA GLY A 133 -1.78 -3.84 -16.00
C GLY A 133 -1.49 -2.37 -16.38
N GLY A 134 -2.51 -1.52 -16.35
CA GLY A 134 -2.42 -0.13 -16.82
C GLY A 134 -2.00 0.88 -15.76
N LEU A 135 -2.02 0.52 -14.48
CA LEU A 135 -1.59 1.35 -13.36
C LEU A 135 -0.54 0.62 -12.54
N ALA A 136 0.57 1.27 -12.32
CA ALA A 136 1.65 0.77 -11.48
C ALA A 136 2.17 1.90 -10.58
N PRO A 137 2.74 1.60 -9.41
CA PRO A 137 3.43 2.58 -8.61
C PRO A 137 4.67 3.10 -9.35
N SER A 138 5.04 4.36 -9.11
CA SER A 138 6.31 4.87 -9.62
C SER A 138 7.47 4.13 -8.97
N MET A 139 8.63 4.07 -9.65
CA MET A 139 9.83 3.46 -9.08
C MET A 139 10.25 4.17 -7.79
N GLN A 140 10.08 5.49 -7.72
CA GLN A 140 10.33 6.24 -6.50
C GLN A 140 9.49 5.74 -5.33
N MET A 141 8.20 5.46 -5.55
CA MET A 141 7.34 4.88 -4.50
C MET A 141 7.81 3.49 -4.09
N VAL A 142 8.19 2.64 -5.03
CA VAL A 142 8.74 1.30 -4.76
C VAL A 142 10.01 1.38 -3.91
N GLU A 143 10.86 2.37 -4.15
CA GLU A 143 12.10 2.59 -3.40
C GLU A 143 11.88 3.15 -1.99
N THR A 144 10.73 3.76 -1.69
CA THR A 144 10.43 4.28 -0.34
C THR A 144 10.13 3.20 0.70
N TYR A 145 9.74 1.99 0.28
CA TYR A 145 9.62 0.87 1.20
C TYR A 145 10.95 0.54 1.84
N LEU A 146 10.93 0.17 3.12
CA LEU A 146 12.13 -0.12 3.90
C LEU A 146 12.70 -1.50 3.57
N THR A 147 13.94 -1.73 3.99
CA THR A 147 14.52 -3.07 4.03
C THR A 147 13.91 -3.88 5.18
N LYS A 148 14.18 -5.17 5.22
CA LYS A 148 13.81 -6.04 6.36
C LYS A 148 14.38 -5.59 7.72
N ASN A 149 15.38 -4.73 7.70
CA ASN A 149 15.99 -4.15 8.89
C ASN A 149 15.32 -2.83 9.32
N GLY A 150 14.25 -2.40 8.63
CA GLY A 150 13.54 -1.16 8.93
C GLY A 150 14.29 0.11 8.51
N LEU A 151 15.24 0.01 7.60
CA LEU A 151 16.05 1.14 7.10
C LEU A 151 15.66 1.49 5.66
N PRO A 152 15.81 2.76 5.24
CA PRO A 152 15.76 3.12 3.83
C PRO A 152 16.78 2.29 3.03
N ILE A 153 16.42 1.90 1.81
CA ILE A 153 17.25 0.98 1.01
C ILE A 153 18.63 1.56 0.65
N ASP A 154 18.74 2.87 0.58
CA ASP A 154 19.99 3.60 0.34
C ASP A 154 20.83 3.83 1.61
N LYS A 155 20.28 3.52 2.79
CA LYS A 155 20.93 3.68 4.09
C LYS A 155 21.27 2.36 4.77
N ASP A 156 20.75 1.24 4.26
CA ASP A 156 21.04 -0.07 4.81
C ASP A 156 22.34 -0.64 4.21
N PRO A 157 23.41 -0.81 5.01
CA PRO A 157 24.69 -1.34 4.50
C PRO A 157 24.58 -2.78 3.97
N SER A 158 23.57 -3.54 4.41
CA SER A 158 23.34 -4.91 3.95
C SER A 158 22.61 -4.97 2.61
N PHE A 159 21.98 -3.87 2.18
CA PHE A 159 21.25 -3.77 0.94
C PHE A 159 22.15 -3.19 -0.16
N GLN A 160 22.42 -3.94 -1.22
CA GLN A 160 23.30 -3.52 -2.30
C GLN A 160 22.60 -2.50 -3.23
N TYR A 161 22.40 -1.29 -2.74
CA TYR A 161 21.59 -0.25 -3.41
C TYR A 161 22.05 0.02 -4.84
N ASP A 162 23.34 0.15 -5.10
CA ASP A 162 23.89 0.44 -6.43
C ASP A 162 23.63 -0.69 -7.45
N ARG A 163 23.39 -1.90 -6.97
CA ARG A 163 23.11 -3.08 -7.78
C ARG A 163 21.64 -3.52 -7.74
N ARG A 164 20.75 -2.65 -7.22
CA ARG A 164 19.36 -3.00 -6.96
C ARG A 164 18.57 -3.47 -8.18
N PHE A 165 18.92 -2.99 -9.38
CA PHE A 165 18.27 -3.40 -10.63
C PHE A 165 18.90 -4.64 -11.27
N GLY A 166 19.95 -5.20 -10.69
CA GLY A 166 20.57 -6.42 -11.19
C GLY A 166 19.74 -7.66 -10.91
N ILE A 167 19.77 -8.61 -11.84
CA ILE A 167 19.17 -9.93 -11.65
C ILE A 167 20.00 -10.71 -10.63
N THR A 168 19.33 -11.41 -9.75
CA THR A 168 19.93 -12.29 -8.74
C THR A 168 19.04 -13.50 -8.51
N THR A 169 19.56 -14.50 -7.85
CA THR A 169 18.77 -15.65 -7.41
C THR A 169 18.23 -15.37 -6.02
N ASP A 170 16.94 -15.53 -5.84
CA ASP A 170 16.28 -15.49 -4.53
C ASP A 170 16.74 -16.73 -3.73
N PRO A 171 17.35 -16.55 -2.56
CA PRO A 171 17.85 -17.67 -1.76
C PRO A 171 16.72 -18.54 -1.17
N GLU A 172 15.49 -18.02 -1.07
CA GLU A 172 14.35 -18.74 -0.49
C GLU A 172 13.64 -19.61 -1.53
N THR A 173 13.48 -19.08 -2.75
CA THR A 173 12.72 -19.79 -3.82
C THR A 173 13.61 -20.44 -4.84
N GLY A 174 14.88 -20.05 -4.96
CA GLY A 174 15.79 -20.47 -6.03
C GLY A 174 15.52 -19.80 -7.39
N GLU A 175 14.49 -18.96 -7.48
CA GLU A 175 14.09 -18.26 -8.70
C GLU A 175 14.96 -17.02 -8.96
N LYS A 176 15.08 -16.68 -10.24
CA LYS A 176 15.77 -15.43 -10.64
C LYS A 176 14.80 -14.27 -10.60
N THR A 177 15.14 -13.25 -9.81
CA THR A 177 14.37 -12.02 -9.71
C THR A 177 15.28 -10.80 -9.66
N VAL A 178 14.71 -9.61 -9.60
CA VAL A 178 15.45 -8.34 -9.44
C VAL A 178 15.84 -8.16 -7.97
N ARG A 179 17.09 -7.78 -7.71
CA ARG A 179 17.60 -7.58 -6.33
C ARG A 179 16.75 -6.61 -5.51
N LEU A 180 16.17 -5.59 -6.15
CA LEU A 180 15.27 -4.62 -5.53
C LEU A 180 14.10 -5.29 -4.77
N HIS A 181 13.71 -6.48 -5.17
CA HIS A 181 12.56 -7.19 -4.59
C HIS A 181 12.91 -8.01 -3.34
N LEU A 182 14.20 -8.19 -3.05
CA LEU A 182 14.65 -9.03 -1.94
C LEU A 182 14.96 -8.23 -0.69
N ASN A 183 14.83 -8.87 0.47
CA ASN A 183 15.16 -8.27 1.78
C ASN A 183 14.40 -6.97 2.07
N ARG A 184 13.12 -6.91 1.70
CA ARG A 184 12.25 -5.77 1.95
C ARG A 184 11.36 -6.01 3.17
N GLU A 185 10.77 -4.93 3.67
CA GLU A 185 9.77 -5.00 4.74
C GLU A 185 8.51 -5.77 4.32
N PRO A 186 7.74 -6.34 5.25
CA PRO A 186 6.55 -7.12 4.91
C PRO A 186 5.50 -6.36 4.07
N ARG A 187 5.34 -5.05 4.28
CA ARG A 187 4.41 -4.22 3.49
C ARG A 187 4.76 -4.18 2.01
N PHE A 188 6.06 -4.22 1.67
CA PHE A 188 6.46 -4.31 0.27
C PHE A 188 5.85 -5.54 -0.41
N TYR A 189 5.95 -6.69 0.25
CA TYR A 189 5.42 -7.96 -0.28
C TYR A 189 3.89 -8.00 -0.28
N ALA A 190 3.23 -7.21 0.56
CA ALA A 190 1.79 -7.09 0.58
C ALA A 190 1.24 -6.20 -0.55
N ASP A 191 1.92 -5.06 -0.81
CA ASP A 191 1.38 -3.98 -1.62
C ASP A 191 1.87 -4.00 -3.07
N ILE A 192 3.06 -4.56 -3.32
CA ILE A 192 3.73 -4.50 -4.62
C ILE A 192 3.68 -5.84 -5.33
N ALA A 193 3.07 -5.86 -6.50
CA ALA A 193 3.20 -6.98 -7.43
C ALA A 193 4.54 -6.87 -8.18
N TYR A 194 5.47 -7.75 -7.87
CA TYR A 194 6.82 -7.76 -8.44
C TYR A 194 7.12 -9.08 -9.16
N ASP A 195 8.17 -9.10 -9.97
CA ASP A 195 8.59 -10.31 -10.68
C ASP A 195 8.96 -11.42 -9.70
N ARG A 196 8.33 -12.56 -9.82
CA ARG A 196 8.37 -13.73 -8.93
C ARG A 196 7.60 -13.55 -7.61
N ALA A 197 6.78 -12.51 -7.47
CA ALA A 197 5.82 -12.49 -6.37
C ALA A 197 4.81 -13.63 -6.51
N THR A 198 4.46 -14.23 -5.39
CA THR A 198 3.36 -15.18 -5.32
C THR A 198 2.09 -14.46 -4.91
N ASN A 199 1.08 -14.51 -5.74
CA ASN A 199 -0.20 -13.85 -5.46
C ASN A 199 -1.23 -14.89 -4.99
N PHE A 200 -1.68 -14.75 -3.72
CA PHE A 200 -2.60 -15.70 -3.09
C PHE A 200 -4.07 -15.42 -3.40
N GLU A 201 -4.40 -14.29 -4.04
CA GLU A 201 -5.76 -13.77 -4.07
C GLU A 201 -6.47 -14.02 -5.39
N LEU A 202 -5.79 -14.58 -6.37
CA LEU A 202 -6.28 -14.61 -7.74
C LEU A 202 -7.28 -15.70 -8.02
N ASP A 203 -7.37 -16.69 -7.17
CA ASP A 203 -8.32 -17.76 -7.35
C ASP A 203 -9.33 -17.80 -6.20
N GLY A 204 -10.35 -16.99 -6.29
CA GLY A 204 -11.46 -16.97 -5.33
C GLY A 204 -12.31 -18.24 -5.31
N ARG A 205 -12.03 -19.23 -6.17
CA ARG A 205 -12.77 -20.48 -6.22
C ARG A 205 -11.94 -21.69 -5.81
N ASP A 206 -10.69 -21.72 -6.18
CA ASP A 206 -9.77 -22.83 -5.85
C ASP A 206 -8.61 -22.34 -4.99
N GLY A 207 -8.61 -21.09 -4.63
CA GLY A 207 -7.78 -20.31 -3.73
C GLY A 207 -6.35 -20.67 -3.86
N ILE A 208 -5.85 -21.66 -3.51
CA ILE A 208 -4.44 -21.98 -3.44
C ILE A 208 -4.29 -23.45 -3.79
N LYS A 209 -3.95 -23.75 -5.01
CA LYS A 209 -3.52 -25.12 -5.34
C LYS A 209 -2.29 -25.45 -4.50
N GLY A 210 -2.48 -26.23 -3.46
CA GLY A 210 -1.41 -26.70 -2.58
C GLY A 210 -0.76 -25.61 -1.72
N GLY A 211 -1.46 -24.50 -1.38
CA GLY A 211 -0.92 -23.44 -0.54
C GLY A 211 0.03 -22.47 -1.25
N LYS A 212 0.18 -22.57 -2.57
CA LYS A 212 1.01 -21.67 -3.38
C LYS A 212 0.10 -20.92 -4.36
N GLY A 213 0.06 -19.61 -4.27
CA GLY A 213 -0.57 -18.76 -5.26
C GLY A 213 0.18 -18.77 -6.59
N TYR A 214 -0.38 -18.09 -7.60
CA TYR A 214 0.29 -17.92 -8.89
C TYR A 214 1.57 -17.10 -8.75
N THR A 215 2.63 -17.56 -9.38
CA THR A 215 3.88 -16.81 -9.50
C THR A 215 3.78 -15.81 -10.65
N LEU A 216 4.14 -14.56 -10.39
CA LEU A 216 4.17 -13.50 -11.39
C LEU A 216 5.45 -13.55 -12.20
N TYR A 217 5.33 -13.61 -13.53
CA TYR A 217 6.43 -13.53 -14.48
C TYR A 217 6.31 -12.21 -15.22
N LEU A 218 7.06 -11.20 -14.79
CA LEU A 218 6.91 -9.82 -15.26
C LEU A 218 8.09 -9.30 -16.08
N ARG A 219 9.10 -10.11 -16.35
CA ARG A 219 10.23 -9.70 -17.18
C ARG A 219 9.89 -9.81 -18.65
N MET A 220 10.29 -8.81 -19.42
CA MET A 220 10.07 -8.77 -20.86
C MET A 220 10.60 -10.02 -21.56
N GLY A 221 9.76 -10.65 -22.37
CA GLY A 221 10.09 -11.85 -23.14
C GLY A 221 10.01 -13.17 -22.37
N GLU A 222 9.64 -13.15 -21.09
CA GLU A 222 9.35 -14.37 -20.37
C GLU A 222 7.92 -14.85 -20.61
N ILE A 223 7.79 -16.15 -20.69
CA ILE A 223 6.50 -16.84 -20.78
C ILE A 223 6.17 -17.38 -19.39
N ASN A 224 5.01 -17.03 -18.88
CA ASN A 224 4.50 -17.63 -17.67
C ASN A 224 4.20 -19.13 -17.95
N PRO A 225 4.89 -20.06 -17.26
CA PRO A 225 4.73 -21.49 -17.52
C PRO A 225 3.35 -22.03 -17.13
N GLU A 226 2.61 -21.32 -16.27
CA GLU A 226 1.27 -21.74 -15.82
C GLU A 226 0.18 -21.28 -16.79
N THR A 227 0.34 -20.10 -17.40
CA THR A 227 -0.68 -19.48 -18.27
C THR A 227 -0.31 -19.51 -19.75
N ASN A 228 0.95 -19.81 -20.07
CA ASN A 228 1.54 -19.74 -21.42
C ASN A 228 1.37 -18.35 -22.09
N GLN A 229 1.38 -17.29 -21.30
CA GLN A 229 1.27 -15.89 -21.73
C GLN A 229 2.58 -15.13 -21.48
N THR A 230 2.87 -14.14 -22.34
CA THR A 230 4.01 -13.21 -22.21
C THR A 230 3.59 -11.89 -21.58
#